data_f3d41d2ca913e9836f269197ec7ad63d
#
_entry.id   f3d41d2ca913e9836f269197ec7ad63d
#
_cell.length_a   1.000
_cell.length_b   1.000
_cell.length_c   1.000
_cell.angle_alpha   90.00
_cell.angle_beta   90.00
_cell.angle_gamma   90.00
#
_symmetry.space_group_name_H-M   'P 1'
#
loop_
_entity.id
_entity.type
_entity.pdbx_description
1 polymer ?
#
loop_
_entity_poly.entity_id
_entity_poly.type
_entity_poly.pdbx_seq_one_letter_code
_entity_poly.pdbx_strand_id
1 'polypeptide(L)'
;MQLKLINMATDTGNKIPPQHQDDQPGIEEEMKPLPESETKNSGKKLQNRVALITGGDSGIGRAVVLAFAKEGANVAISYLDEYEDAEKTLRLVEENGAKGILIPGDVSEKQHCQYVVDQTVRVFGKLDILVNNAGQQYPQDNLENISEEQLRKTFETNIFSMFFITQAALPHLKKGSSIVNSSSVTAYRGSHHLIDYASTKGAIVAFTRSLSSNLAKKGIRVNGVAPGPIWTPLIPSSFSEEKVDEFGENVPMGRPGEPKEVAACYVFLASEDSSYMTGQFLHPNGGEIINT
;
A
#
# COMPACT_ATOMS: atom_id res chain seq x y z
N MET A 1 8.55 59.67 11.14
CA MET A 1 8.89 58.56 10.22
C MET A 1 9.05 57.32 11.12
N GLN A 2 7.95 56.59 11.38
CA GLN A 2 7.92 55.42 12.24
C GLN A 2 8.16 54.18 11.41
N LEU A 3 9.28 53.49 11.64
CA LEU A 3 9.55 52.18 11.07
C LEU A 3 8.63 51.13 11.68
N LYS A 4 7.72 50.57 10.88
CA LYS A 4 6.98 49.35 11.20
C LYS A 4 7.98 48.16 11.17
N LEU A 5 8.28 47.63 12.37
CA LEU A 5 8.89 46.30 12.50
C LEU A 5 7.89 45.27 12.01
N ILE A 6 8.20 44.63 10.90
CA ILE A 6 7.53 43.44 10.41
C ILE A 6 8.00 42.28 11.30
N ASN A 7 7.13 41.83 12.20
CA ASN A 7 7.31 40.58 12.91
C ASN A 7 7.21 39.42 11.88
N MET A 8 8.35 38.92 11.47
CA MET A 8 8.45 37.62 10.85
C MET A 8 8.15 36.56 11.93
N ALA A 9 6.94 36.05 11.97
CA ALA A 9 6.61 34.85 12.72
C ALA A 9 7.43 33.70 12.11
N THR A 10 8.50 33.34 12.79
CA THR A 10 9.20 32.08 12.53
C THR A 10 8.24 30.96 12.84
N ASP A 11 7.87 30.18 11.84
CA ASP A 11 7.17 28.92 11.98
C ASP A 11 8.04 27.98 12.82
N THR A 12 7.88 28.04 14.12
CA THR A 12 8.44 27.09 15.07
C THR A 12 7.53 25.85 15.04
N GLY A 13 7.72 25.00 14.01
CA GLY A 13 7.05 23.71 13.96
C GLY A 13 7.04 23.04 15.34
N ASN A 14 5.93 22.43 15.72
CA ASN A 14 5.54 21.71 16.94
C ASN A 14 6.71 21.18 17.80
N LYS A 15 7.50 22.07 18.39
CA LYS A 15 8.61 21.70 19.26
C LYS A 15 8.06 21.63 20.69
N ILE A 16 8.05 20.42 21.24
CA ILE A 16 7.72 20.22 22.66
C ILE A 16 8.76 21.00 23.46
N PRO A 17 8.33 21.93 24.36
CA PRO A 17 9.27 22.68 25.20
C PRO A 17 9.95 21.76 26.22
N PRO A 18 11.18 22.06 26.65
CA PRO A 18 11.82 21.36 27.75
C PRO A 18 10.93 21.40 28.99
N GLN A 19 10.68 20.25 29.60
CA GLN A 19 9.88 20.09 30.81
C GLN A 19 10.32 18.83 31.56
N HIS A 20 10.07 18.82 32.87
CA HIS A 20 10.42 17.70 33.75
C HIS A 20 9.34 17.55 34.84
N GLN A 21 9.12 16.34 35.28
CA GLN A 21 8.31 15.97 36.43
C GLN A 21 9.17 15.05 37.33
N ASP A 22 9.19 15.33 38.63
CA ASP A 22 10.09 14.70 39.61
C ASP A 22 9.65 13.24 39.91
N ASP A 23 8.36 12.97 39.83
CA ASP A 23 7.79 11.67 40.18
C ASP A 23 7.31 10.86 38.95
N GLN A 24 7.39 9.54 39.06
CA GLN A 24 6.79 8.58 38.10
C GLN A 24 5.56 7.93 38.74
N PRO A 25 4.49 7.73 37.92
CA PRO A 25 4.41 7.76 36.46
C PRO A 25 4.25 9.14 35.82
N GLY A 26 4.26 10.23 36.57
CA GLY A 26 4.01 11.57 36.09
C GLY A 26 2.51 11.89 35.95
N ILE A 27 2.19 13.17 35.77
CA ILE A 27 0.83 13.72 35.71
C ILE A 27 0.60 14.28 34.30
N GLU A 28 -0.36 13.74 33.56
CA GLU A 28 -0.63 14.15 32.18
C GLU A 28 -1.09 15.63 32.09
N GLU A 29 -1.90 16.07 33.04
CA GLU A 29 -2.41 17.44 33.08
C GLU A 29 -1.32 18.53 33.23
N GLU A 30 -0.12 18.14 33.69
CA GLU A 30 1.03 19.01 33.81
C GLU A 30 1.85 19.13 32.53
N MET A 31 1.62 18.27 31.55
CA MET A 31 2.34 18.25 30.26
C MET A 31 1.95 19.47 29.41
N LYS A 32 2.93 20.01 28.67
CA LYS A 32 2.74 21.16 27.75
C LYS A 32 3.45 20.88 26.42
N PRO A 33 2.71 20.75 25.31
CA PRO A 33 1.23 20.67 25.22
C PRO A 33 0.69 19.38 25.86
N LEU A 34 -0.59 19.35 26.17
CA LEU A 34 -1.26 18.11 26.55
C LEU A 34 -1.23 17.11 25.39
N PRO A 35 -1.04 15.80 25.66
CA PRO A 35 -1.12 14.79 24.62
C PRO A 35 -2.56 14.68 24.09
N GLU A 36 -2.68 14.49 22.76
CA GLU A 36 -3.97 14.23 22.12
C GLU A 36 -4.29 12.73 22.22
N SER A 37 -5.26 12.35 23.04
CA SER A 37 -5.67 10.95 23.27
C SER A 37 -6.96 10.57 22.51
N GLU A 38 -7.70 11.54 21.96
CA GLU A 38 -8.93 11.30 21.21
C GLU A 38 -8.72 11.38 19.70
N THR A 39 -9.32 10.44 18.94
CA THR A 39 -9.38 10.52 17.48
C THR A 39 -10.54 11.43 17.06
N LYS A 40 -10.26 12.42 16.21
CA LYS A 40 -11.27 13.38 15.71
C LYS A 40 -12.24 12.79 14.68
N ASN A 41 -12.02 11.55 14.20
CA ASN A 41 -12.80 10.94 13.13
C ASN A 41 -13.84 9.95 13.66
N SER A 42 -15.11 10.34 13.62
CA SER A 42 -16.29 9.48 13.90
C SER A 42 -16.96 8.92 12.64
N GLY A 43 -16.39 9.13 11.45
CA GLY A 43 -16.96 8.77 10.16
C GLY A 43 -16.14 7.74 9.37
N LYS A 44 -16.44 7.63 8.08
CA LYS A 44 -15.68 6.79 7.14
C LYS A 44 -14.24 7.28 7.04
N LYS A 45 -13.27 6.38 7.21
CA LYS A 45 -11.83 6.70 7.33
C LYS A 45 -11.21 7.33 6.08
N LEU A 46 -11.77 7.03 4.90
CA LEU A 46 -11.27 7.52 3.60
C LEU A 46 -12.29 8.42 2.88
N GLN A 47 -13.19 9.04 3.63
CA GLN A 47 -14.25 9.88 3.07
C GLN A 47 -13.68 10.95 2.14
N ASN A 48 -14.22 11.01 0.92
CA ASN A 48 -13.80 11.94 -0.13
C ASN A 48 -12.35 11.79 -0.63
N ARG A 49 -11.64 10.71 -0.28
CA ARG A 49 -10.33 10.39 -0.85
C ARG A 49 -10.48 9.77 -2.24
N VAL A 50 -9.46 9.89 -3.05
CA VAL A 50 -9.32 9.21 -4.34
C VAL A 50 -8.12 8.28 -4.26
N ALA A 51 -8.35 7.00 -4.54
CA ALA A 51 -7.32 5.97 -4.54
C ALA A 51 -7.12 5.38 -5.93
N LEU A 52 -5.87 5.15 -6.31
CA LEU A 52 -5.47 4.35 -7.45
C LEU A 52 -4.90 3.02 -6.95
N ILE A 53 -5.44 1.91 -7.44
CA ILE A 53 -5.03 0.56 -7.05
C ILE A 53 -4.62 -0.22 -8.30
N THR A 54 -3.38 -0.69 -8.38
CA THR A 54 -2.92 -1.57 -9.46
C THR A 54 -3.21 -3.03 -9.12
N GLY A 55 -3.66 -3.83 -10.11
CA GLY A 55 -4.16 -5.19 -9.88
C GLY A 55 -5.39 -5.17 -8.97
N GLY A 56 -6.30 -4.21 -9.19
CA GLY A 56 -7.48 -3.99 -8.34
C GLY A 56 -8.69 -4.83 -8.72
N ASP A 57 -8.60 -5.63 -9.75
CA ASP A 57 -9.65 -6.46 -10.35
C ASP A 57 -9.99 -7.69 -9.52
N SER A 58 -9.01 -8.29 -8.85
CA SER A 58 -9.13 -9.58 -8.17
C SER A 58 -8.30 -9.66 -6.89
N GLY A 59 -8.40 -10.76 -6.15
CA GLY A 59 -7.57 -11.10 -5.00
C GLY A 59 -7.48 -9.98 -3.94
N ILE A 60 -6.26 -9.70 -3.49
CA ILE A 60 -5.99 -8.66 -2.49
C ILE A 60 -6.40 -7.28 -3.03
N GLY A 61 -6.08 -6.99 -4.31
CA GLY A 61 -6.42 -5.71 -4.91
C GLY A 61 -7.92 -5.42 -4.89
N ARG A 62 -8.75 -6.37 -5.31
CA ARG A 62 -10.22 -6.26 -5.19
C ARG A 62 -10.67 -6.02 -3.76
N ALA A 63 -10.12 -6.77 -2.81
CA ALA A 63 -10.49 -6.61 -1.41
C ALA A 63 -10.13 -5.21 -0.88
N VAL A 64 -8.98 -4.66 -1.28
CA VAL A 64 -8.56 -3.29 -0.96
C VAL A 64 -9.51 -2.27 -1.60
N VAL A 65 -9.83 -2.43 -2.89
CA VAL A 65 -10.79 -1.57 -3.62
C VAL A 65 -12.12 -1.50 -2.87
N LEU A 66 -12.67 -2.66 -2.49
CA LEU A 66 -13.96 -2.75 -1.80
C LEU A 66 -13.91 -2.17 -0.38
N ALA A 67 -12.81 -2.42 0.35
CA ALA A 67 -12.62 -1.84 1.67
C ALA A 67 -12.52 -0.30 1.61
N PHE A 68 -11.79 0.23 0.63
CA PHE A 68 -11.68 1.68 0.41
C PHE A 68 -13.00 2.31 0.02
N ALA A 69 -13.79 1.66 -0.85
CA ALA A 69 -15.12 2.11 -1.24
C ALA A 69 -16.08 2.18 -0.03
N LYS A 70 -16.07 1.16 0.84
CA LYS A 70 -16.83 1.14 2.09
C LYS A 70 -16.45 2.27 3.04
N GLU A 71 -15.17 2.65 3.05
CA GLU A 71 -14.66 3.77 3.85
C GLU A 71 -14.80 5.14 3.17
N GLY A 72 -15.51 5.21 2.04
CA GLY A 72 -15.92 6.44 1.37
C GLY A 72 -14.92 7.01 0.35
N ALA A 73 -13.95 6.22 -0.09
CA ALA A 73 -13.05 6.61 -1.18
C ALA A 73 -13.68 6.34 -2.55
N ASN A 74 -13.38 7.19 -3.53
CA ASN A 74 -13.53 6.87 -4.94
C ASN A 74 -12.27 6.13 -5.42
N VAL A 75 -12.42 5.19 -6.35
CA VAL A 75 -11.33 4.28 -6.72
C VAL A 75 -11.09 4.21 -8.23
N ALA A 76 -9.83 4.25 -8.63
CA ALA A 76 -9.38 3.88 -9.96
C ALA A 76 -8.76 2.47 -9.89
N ILE A 77 -9.27 1.57 -10.69
CA ILE A 77 -8.92 0.15 -10.73
C ILE A 77 -8.09 -0.07 -11.99
N SER A 78 -6.76 -0.19 -11.83
CA SER A 78 -5.88 -0.60 -12.92
C SER A 78 -5.71 -2.12 -12.89
N TYR A 79 -5.85 -2.76 -14.04
CA TYR A 79 -5.76 -4.22 -14.22
C TYR A 79 -5.19 -4.54 -15.61
N LEU A 80 -4.73 -5.76 -15.83
CA LEU A 80 -4.09 -6.13 -17.10
C LEU A 80 -5.15 -6.34 -18.19
N ASP A 81 -5.85 -7.44 -18.17
CA ASP A 81 -6.82 -7.87 -19.20
C ASP A 81 -8.00 -8.71 -18.65
N GLU A 82 -8.13 -8.84 -17.33
CA GLU A 82 -9.20 -9.60 -16.67
C GLU A 82 -10.50 -8.78 -16.59
N TYR A 83 -11.13 -8.51 -17.73
CA TYR A 83 -12.31 -7.61 -17.86
C TYR A 83 -13.49 -8.02 -16.99
N GLU A 84 -13.85 -9.29 -16.95
CA GLU A 84 -15.00 -9.78 -16.19
C GLU A 84 -14.81 -9.57 -14.68
N ASP A 85 -13.59 -9.83 -14.18
CA ASP A 85 -13.24 -9.60 -12.79
C ASP A 85 -13.24 -8.11 -12.43
N ALA A 86 -12.71 -7.27 -13.31
CA ALA A 86 -12.70 -5.82 -13.14
C ALA A 86 -14.12 -5.23 -13.13
N GLU A 87 -14.99 -5.63 -14.07
CA GLU A 87 -16.39 -5.20 -14.10
C GLU A 87 -17.17 -5.65 -12.87
N LYS A 88 -16.95 -6.88 -12.40
CA LYS A 88 -17.53 -7.35 -11.13
C LYS A 88 -17.09 -6.48 -9.97
N THR A 89 -15.80 -6.14 -9.91
CA THR A 89 -15.27 -5.28 -8.84
C THR A 89 -15.89 -3.88 -8.90
N LEU A 90 -16.03 -3.30 -10.10
CA LEU A 90 -16.67 -2.00 -10.27
C LEU A 90 -18.13 -2.00 -9.80
N ARG A 91 -18.92 -3.00 -10.19
CA ARG A 91 -20.31 -3.12 -9.70
C ARG A 91 -20.37 -3.15 -8.16
N LEU A 92 -19.48 -3.91 -7.52
CA LEU A 92 -19.42 -3.96 -6.05
C LEU A 92 -18.99 -2.63 -5.42
N VAL A 93 -18.16 -1.83 -6.08
CA VAL A 93 -17.81 -0.46 -5.64
C VAL A 93 -19.05 0.44 -5.67
N GLU A 94 -19.82 0.41 -6.75
CA GLU A 94 -21.05 1.20 -6.93
C GLU A 94 -22.14 0.80 -5.92
N GLU A 95 -22.30 -0.49 -5.64
CA GLU A 95 -23.19 -1.00 -4.59
C GLU A 95 -22.84 -0.47 -3.19
N ASN A 96 -21.56 -0.17 -2.94
CA ASN A 96 -21.11 0.49 -1.71
C ASN A 96 -21.26 2.02 -1.73
N GLY A 97 -21.85 2.59 -2.78
CA GLY A 97 -22.10 4.03 -2.92
C GLY A 97 -20.87 4.87 -3.26
N ALA A 98 -19.76 4.26 -3.67
CA ALA A 98 -18.58 4.92 -4.15
C ALA A 98 -18.55 4.99 -5.69
N LYS A 99 -17.72 5.88 -6.25
CA LYS A 99 -17.47 5.93 -7.70
C LYS A 99 -16.20 5.16 -8.03
N GLY A 100 -16.26 4.36 -9.10
CA GLY A 100 -15.10 3.65 -9.62
C GLY A 100 -14.87 3.96 -11.10
N ILE A 101 -13.62 3.74 -11.56
CA ILE A 101 -13.27 3.66 -12.99
C ILE A 101 -12.36 2.47 -13.24
N LEU A 102 -12.49 1.87 -14.42
CA LEU A 102 -11.67 0.77 -14.90
C LEU A 102 -10.62 1.29 -15.88
N ILE A 103 -9.37 0.88 -15.71
CA ILE A 103 -8.25 1.28 -16.58
C ILE A 103 -7.44 0.03 -16.93
N PRO A 104 -7.75 -0.63 -18.06
CA PRO A 104 -7.04 -1.82 -18.52
C PRO A 104 -5.66 -1.47 -19.10
N GLY A 105 -4.70 -2.36 -18.94
CA GLY A 105 -3.41 -2.33 -19.58
C GLY A 105 -2.23 -2.72 -18.67
N ASP A 106 -1.07 -2.89 -19.29
CA ASP A 106 0.14 -3.39 -18.63
C ASP A 106 0.92 -2.30 -17.90
N VAL A 107 0.98 -2.38 -16.57
CA VAL A 107 1.77 -1.45 -15.74
C VAL A 107 3.28 -1.67 -15.83
N SER A 108 3.77 -2.73 -16.48
CA SER A 108 5.20 -2.84 -16.80
C SER A 108 5.64 -1.77 -17.80
N GLU A 109 4.69 -1.24 -18.59
CA GLU A 109 4.91 -0.21 -19.59
C GLU A 109 4.86 1.20 -18.95
N LYS A 110 5.98 1.91 -18.97
CA LYS A 110 6.09 3.26 -18.37
C LYS A 110 5.03 4.25 -18.89
N GLN A 111 4.73 4.20 -20.19
CA GLN A 111 3.73 5.09 -20.79
C GLN A 111 2.32 4.78 -20.27
N HIS A 112 2.02 3.50 -20.04
CA HIS A 112 0.75 3.08 -19.46
C HIS A 112 0.62 3.53 -18.00
N CYS A 113 1.69 3.47 -17.20
CA CYS A 113 1.70 4.00 -15.84
C CYS A 113 1.34 5.50 -15.80
N GLN A 114 1.89 6.31 -16.72
CA GLN A 114 1.50 7.72 -16.84
C GLN A 114 0.02 7.86 -17.19
N TYR A 115 -0.45 7.10 -18.19
CA TYR A 115 -1.85 7.10 -18.62
C TYR A 115 -2.82 6.78 -17.48
N VAL A 116 -2.52 5.76 -16.67
CA VAL A 116 -3.35 5.34 -15.53
C VAL A 116 -3.52 6.49 -14.52
N VAL A 117 -2.43 7.17 -14.18
CA VAL A 117 -2.47 8.32 -13.26
C VAL A 117 -3.25 9.49 -13.88
N ASP A 118 -2.99 9.82 -15.14
CA ASP A 118 -3.67 10.92 -15.85
C ASP A 118 -5.18 10.68 -15.93
N GLN A 119 -5.62 9.44 -16.22
CA GLN A 119 -7.04 9.08 -16.24
C GLN A 119 -7.67 9.22 -14.84
N THR A 120 -6.98 8.77 -13.79
CA THR A 120 -7.45 8.92 -12.41
C THR A 120 -7.69 10.39 -12.06
N VAL A 121 -6.69 11.24 -12.32
CA VAL A 121 -6.78 12.68 -12.03
C VAL A 121 -7.80 13.38 -12.93
N ARG A 122 -7.89 13.00 -14.21
CA ARG A 122 -8.88 13.56 -15.15
C ARG A 122 -10.32 13.32 -14.66
N VAL A 123 -10.62 12.12 -14.16
CA VAL A 123 -11.99 11.75 -13.74
C VAL A 123 -12.33 12.30 -12.36
N PHE A 124 -11.42 12.18 -11.40
CA PHE A 124 -11.69 12.52 -10.00
C PHE A 124 -11.13 13.87 -9.54
N GLY A 125 -10.33 14.55 -10.37
CA GLY A 125 -9.74 15.85 -10.09
C GLY A 125 -8.54 15.84 -9.13
N LYS A 126 -8.17 14.69 -8.58
CA LYS A 126 -7.08 14.52 -7.61
C LYS A 126 -6.63 13.07 -7.47
N LEU A 127 -5.52 12.87 -6.76
CA LEU A 127 -5.06 11.57 -6.26
C LEU A 127 -4.57 11.74 -4.82
N ASP A 128 -5.13 10.97 -3.89
CA ASP A 128 -4.77 11.03 -2.47
C ASP A 128 -4.02 9.78 -2.02
N ILE A 129 -4.30 8.62 -2.61
CA ILE A 129 -3.77 7.32 -2.20
C ILE A 129 -3.33 6.54 -3.43
N LEU A 130 -2.08 6.04 -3.40
CA LEU A 130 -1.57 5.10 -4.40
C LEU A 130 -1.34 3.74 -3.73
N VAL A 131 -1.94 2.67 -4.27
CA VAL A 131 -1.69 1.29 -3.86
C VAL A 131 -1.00 0.56 -4.99
N ASN A 132 0.28 0.27 -4.81
CA ASN A 132 1.08 -0.56 -5.71
C ASN A 132 0.90 -2.03 -5.31
N ASN A 133 -0.04 -2.72 -5.98
CA ASN A 133 -0.40 -4.10 -5.64
C ASN A 133 -0.21 -5.09 -6.78
N ALA A 134 -0.24 -4.68 -8.05
CA ALA A 134 0.01 -5.57 -9.19
C ALA A 134 1.30 -6.37 -8.99
N GLY A 135 1.27 -7.66 -9.34
CA GLY A 135 2.42 -8.52 -9.20
C GLY A 135 2.21 -9.89 -9.82
N GLN A 136 3.30 -10.50 -10.24
CA GLN A 136 3.37 -11.82 -10.85
C GLN A 136 4.43 -12.68 -10.16
N GLN A 137 4.29 -13.99 -10.25
CA GLN A 137 5.26 -14.97 -9.76
C GLN A 137 5.28 -16.20 -10.66
N TYR A 138 6.46 -16.80 -10.80
CA TYR A 138 6.70 -17.98 -11.62
C TYR A 138 7.60 -18.95 -10.85
N PRO A 139 7.04 -20.00 -10.21
CA PRO A 139 7.82 -20.96 -9.44
C PRO A 139 8.82 -21.71 -10.31
N GLN A 140 10.03 -21.89 -9.79
CA GLN A 140 11.08 -22.72 -10.41
C GLN A 140 11.75 -23.56 -9.32
N ASP A 141 12.15 -24.78 -9.66
CA ASP A 141 12.78 -25.67 -8.69
C ASP A 141 14.23 -25.26 -8.39
N ASN A 142 14.93 -24.69 -9.37
CA ASN A 142 16.33 -24.30 -9.25
C ASN A 142 16.59 -22.92 -9.89
N LEU A 143 17.61 -22.23 -9.41
CA LEU A 143 18.01 -20.92 -9.93
C LEU A 143 18.31 -20.94 -11.44
N GLU A 144 18.97 -21.98 -11.93
CA GLU A 144 19.33 -22.13 -13.33
C GLU A 144 18.14 -22.31 -14.28
N ASN A 145 16.96 -22.62 -13.74
CA ASN A 145 15.73 -22.73 -14.51
C ASN A 145 15.04 -21.37 -14.74
N ILE A 146 15.46 -20.34 -14.02
CA ILE A 146 14.94 -18.98 -14.19
C ILE A 146 15.55 -18.40 -15.48
N SER A 147 14.76 -18.31 -16.53
CA SER A 147 15.20 -17.68 -17.77
C SER A 147 15.38 -16.17 -17.64
N GLU A 148 16.19 -15.57 -18.52
CA GLU A 148 16.30 -14.11 -18.58
C GLU A 148 14.95 -13.43 -18.83
N GLU A 149 14.11 -14.01 -19.68
CA GLU A 149 12.77 -13.52 -19.97
C GLU A 149 11.89 -13.49 -18.71
N GLN A 150 11.83 -14.62 -17.97
CA GLN A 150 11.10 -14.70 -16.71
C GLN A 150 11.60 -13.68 -15.70
N LEU A 151 12.93 -13.58 -15.52
CA LEU A 151 13.54 -12.64 -14.58
C LEU A 151 13.16 -11.19 -14.92
N ARG A 152 13.29 -10.80 -16.20
CA ARG A 152 12.91 -9.46 -16.66
C ARG A 152 11.44 -9.18 -16.40
N LYS A 153 10.54 -10.08 -16.82
CA LYS A 153 9.10 -9.94 -16.66
C LYS A 153 8.70 -9.79 -15.18
N THR A 154 9.29 -10.61 -14.29
CA THR A 154 9.05 -10.53 -12.85
C THR A 154 9.47 -9.15 -12.29
N PHE A 155 10.63 -8.63 -12.68
CA PHE A 155 11.12 -7.33 -12.24
C PHE A 155 10.35 -6.16 -12.85
N GLU A 156 10.02 -6.23 -14.13
CA GLU A 156 9.24 -5.18 -14.84
C GLU A 156 7.87 -5.00 -14.19
N THR A 157 7.16 -6.10 -13.95
CA THR A 157 5.83 -6.03 -13.33
C THR A 157 5.90 -5.69 -11.84
N ASN A 158 6.79 -6.33 -11.06
CA ASN A 158 6.72 -6.23 -9.60
C ASN A 158 7.45 -5.01 -9.02
N ILE A 159 8.45 -4.46 -9.72
CA ILE A 159 9.26 -3.37 -9.17
C ILE A 159 9.40 -2.17 -10.11
N PHE A 160 9.68 -2.35 -11.41
CA PHE A 160 9.83 -1.20 -12.30
C PHE A 160 8.51 -0.45 -12.45
N SER A 161 7.39 -1.16 -12.54
CA SER A 161 6.04 -0.57 -12.52
C SER A 161 5.84 0.35 -11.32
N MET A 162 6.28 -0.06 -10.11
CA MET A 162 6.15 0.77 -8.91
C MET A 162 6.93 2.07 -9.00
N PHE A 163 8.13 2.04 -9.59
CA PHE A 163 8.88 3.27 -9.87
C PHE A 163 8.12 4.16 -10.84
N PHE A 164 7.66 3.61 -11.97
CA PHE A 164 7.02 4.39 -13.03
C PHE A 164 5.71 5.02 -12.58
N ILE A 165 4.83 4.25 -11.95
CA ILE A 165 3.54 4.76 -11.51
C ILE A 165 3.68 5.72 -10.33
N THR A 166 4.63 5.47 -9.42
CA THR A 166 4.92 6.40 -8.33
C THR A 166 5.47 7.72 -8.85
N GLN A 167 6.41 7.68 -9.82
CA GLN A 167 6.91 8.90 -10.48
C GLN A 167 5.78 9.71 -11.13
N ALA A 168 4.86 9.04 -11.83
CA ALA A 168 3.69 9.69 -12.43
C ALA A 168 2.75 10.28 -11.37
N ALA A 169 2.55 9.58 -10.24
CA ALA A 169 1.65 10.00 -9.17
C ALA A 169 2.17 11.17 -8.34
N LEU A 170 3.49 11.26 -8.11
CA LEU A 170 4.11 12.24 -7.20
C LEU A 170 3.69 13.70 -7.44
N PRO A 171 3.53 14.21 -8.67
CA PRO A 171 3.07 15.59 -8.90
C PRO A 171 1.65 15.87 -8.39
N HIS A 172 0.84 14.85 -8.21
CA HIS A 172 -0.56 14.92 -7.78
C HIS A 172 -0.75 14.67 -6.29
N LEU A 173 0.22 14.02 -5.63
CA LEU A 173 0.19 13.73 -4.21
C LEU A 173 0.56 14.97 -3.38
N LYS A 174 -0.19 15.20 -2.30
CA LYS A 174 -0.04 16.36 -1.43
C LYS A 174 0.19 15.92 0.03
N LYS A 175 0.44 16.88 0.92
CA LYS A 175 0.47 16.62 2.37
C LYS A 175 -0.80 15.86 2.79
N GLY A 176 -0.63 14.76 3.52
CA GLY A 176 -1.70 13.86 3.94
C GLY A 176 -1.99 12.72 2.95
N SER A 177 -1.30 12.67 1.79
CA SER A 177 -1.38 11.52 0.88
C SER A 177 -0.64 10.31 1.42
N SER A 178 -1.03 9.12 0.96
CA SER A 178 -0.42 7.85 1.34
C SER A 178 -0.08 6.99 0.13
N ILE A 179 1.09 6.36 0.16
CA ILE A 179 1.49 5.29 -0.78
C ILE A 179 1.59 4.00 0.02
N VAL A 180 0.93 2.93 -0.45
CA VAL A 180 0.98 1.61 0.18
C VAL A 180 1.47 0.59 -0.83
N ASN A 181 2.57 -0.09 -0.52
CA ASN A 181 3.23 -1.04 -1.41
C ASN A 181 2.99 -2.49 -0.94
N SER A 182 2.58 -3.37 -1.86
CA SER A 182 2.39 -4.80 -1.62
C SER A 182 3.72 -5.55 -1.74
N SER A 183 4.32 -5.90 -0.60
CA SER A 183 5.46 -6.80 -0.53
C SER A 183 4.98 -8.26 -0.28
N SER A 184 5.73 -9.04 0.45
CA SER A 184 5.44 -10.42 0.87
C SER A 184 6.31 -10.81 2.05
N VAL A 185 5.91 -11.80 2.83
CA VAL A 185 6.78 -12.46 3.81
C VAL A 185 8.04 -13.04 3.17
N THR A 186 8.00 -13.39 1.87
CA THR A 186 9.17 -13.89 1.14
C THR A 186 10.29 -12.86 1.01
N ALA A 187 9.99 -11.56 1.16
CA ALA A 187 11.01 -10.50 1.22
C ALA A 187 11.95 -10.65 2.44
N TYR A 188 11.48 -11.28 3.49
CA TYR A 188 12.17 -11.41 4.78
C TYR A 188 12.76 -12.81 4.99
N ARG A 189 11.98 -13.85 4.67
CA ARG A 189 12.43 -15.25 4.87
C ARG A 189 13.01 -15.91 3.62
N GLY A 190 12.86 -15.27 2.45
CA GLY A 190 13.15 -15.88 1.16
C GLY A 190 12.08 -16.89 0.73
N SER A 191 12.31 -17.50 -0.44
CA SER A 191 11.55 -18.64 -0.95
C SER A 191 12.40 -19.40 -1.99
N HIS A 192 12.64 -20.66 -1.77
CA HIS A 192 13.49 -21.48 -2.65
C HIS A 192 12.85 -21.75 -4.03
N HIS A 193 11.53 -21.70 -4.13
CA HIS A 193 10.82 -21.86 -5.41
C HIS A 193 10.48 -20.55 -6.12
N LEU A 194 10.66 -19.40 -5.47
CA LEU A 194 10.28 -18.07 -5.95
C LEU A 194 11.42 -17.08 -5.78
N ILE A 195 12.61 -17.43 -6.26
CA ILE A 195 13.84 -16.66 -5.99
C ILE A 195 13.76 -15.25 -6.60
N ASP A 196 13.34 -15.14 -7.86
CA ASP A 196 13.17 -13.86 -8.56
C ASP A 196 12.04 -13.02 -7.93
N TYR A 197 10.90 -13.63 -7.64
CA TYR A 197 9.79 -12.99 -6.94
C TYR A 197 10.20 -12.46 -5.56
N ALA A 198 10.82 -13.32 -4.73
CA ALA A 198 11.29 -12.92 -3.40
C ALA A 198 12.29 -11.75 -3.47
N SER A 199 13.16 -11.77 -4.49
CA SER A 199 14.10 -10.67 -4.76
C SER A 199 13.37 -9.36 -5.07
N THR A 200 12.32 -9.39 -5.91
CA THR A 200 11.50 -8.20 -6.15
C THR A 200 10.79 -7.72 -4.89
N LYS A 201 10.30 -8.64 -4.04
CA LYS A 201 9.61 -8.27 -2.79
C LYS A 201 10.58 -7.67 -1.75
N GLY A 202 11.84 -8.12 -1.74
CA GLY A 202 12.93 -7.47 -0.99
C GLY A 202 13.25 -6.05 -1.51
N ALA A 203 13.31 -5.89 -2.84
CA ALA A 203 13.49 -4.58 -3.47
C ALA A 203 12.36 -3.59 -3.11
N ILE A 204 11.10 -4.05 -3.01
CA ILE A 204 9.96 -3.24 -2.57
C ILE A 204 10.15 -2.75 -1.13
N VAL A 205 10.71 -3.55 -0.24
CA VAL A 205 11.00 -3.13 1.15
C VAL A 205 12.02 -1.98 1.14
N ALA A 206 13.11 -2.12 0.40
CA ALA A 206 14.12 -1.07 0.27
C ALA A 206 13.55 0.20 -0.39
N PHE A 207 12.76 0.06 -1.46
CA PHE A 207 12.07 1.15 -2.13
C PHE A 207 11.14 1.92 -1.17
N THR A 208 10.30 1.21 -0.43
CA THR A 208 9.35 1.79 0.54
C THR A 208 10.08 2.61 1.60
N ARG A 209 11.13 2.05 2.21
CA ARG A 209 11.93 2.71 3.26
C ARG A 209 12.66 3.95 2.73
N SER A 210 13.26 3.84 1.57
CA SER A 210 13.98 4.96 0.93
C SER A 210 13.03 6.09 0.54
N LEU A 211 11.92 5.75 -0.10
CA LEU A 211 10.92 6.72 -0.54
C LEU A 211 10.22 7.39 0.65
N SER A 212 9.97 6.67 1.75
CA SER A 212 9.37 7.21 2.96
C SER A 212 10.22 8.35 3.54
N SER A 213 11.53 8.14 3.65
CA SER A 213 12.48 9.16 4.14
C SER A 213 12.53 10.38 3.20
N ASN A 214 12.46 10.15 1.88
CA ASN A 214 12.46 11.21 0.88
C ASN A 214 11.21 12.09 0.95
N LEU A 215 10.03 11.48 1.21
CA LEU A 215 8.75 12.17 1.15
C LEU A 215 8.21 12.64 2.51
N ALA A 216 8.82 12.22 3.62
CA ALA A 216 8.36 12.56 4.97
C ALA A 216 8.20 14.08 5.19
N LYS A 217 9.19 14.88 4.76
CA LYS A 217 9.12 16.35 4.88
C LYS A 217 8.03 17.00 4.02
N LYS A 218 7.54 16.29 3.00
CA LYS A 218 6.40 16.72 2.18
C LYS A 218 5.05 16.30 2.81
N GLY A 219 5.08 15.58 3.93
CA GLY A 219 3.90 15.07 4.62
C GLY A 219 3.19 13.95 3.84
N ILE A 220 3.91 13.21 2.99
CA ILE A 220 3.43 12.03 2.27
C ILE A 220 3.99 10.79 2.98
N ARG A 221 3.12 9.88 3.39
CA ARG A 221 3.50 8.63 4.05
C ARG A 221 3.69 7.52 3.01
N VAL A 222 4.68 6.68 3.21
CA VAL A 222 4.95 5.51 2.35
C VAL A 222 5.17 4.31 3.24
N ASN A 223 4.27 3.34 3.18
CA ASN A 223 4.32 2.12 3.99
C ASN A 223 4.07 0.90 3.10
N GLY A 224 4.15 -0.27 3.69
CA GLY A 224 3.89 -1.51 2.98
C GLY A 224 3.08 -2.52 3.77
N VAL A 225 2.55 -3.48 3.05
CA VAL A 225 1.97 -4.70 3.59
C VAL A 225 2.77 -5.87 3.04
N ALA A 226 3.12 -6.81 3.90
CA ALA A 226 3.85 -8.03 3.56
C ALA A 226 3.00 -9.26 3.97
N PRO A 227 2.04 -9.67 3.13
CA PRO A 227 1.17 -10.79 3.43
C PRO A 227 1.92 -12.14 3.49
N GLY A 228 1.39 -13.06 4.28
CA GLY A 228 1.71 -14.48 4.20
C GLY A 228 0.96 -15.18 3.06
N PRO A 229 0.61 -16.47 3.21
CA PRO A 229 -0.19 -17.21 2.24
C PRO A 229 -1.64 -16.69 2.25
N ILE A 230 -2.07 -16.09 1.14
CA ILE A 230 -3.42 -15.55 0.97
C ILE A 230 -4.10 -16.22 -0.21
N TRP A 231 -5.33 -16.68 -0.01
CA TRP A 231 -6.10 -17.35 -1.05
C TRP A 231 -6.56 -16.36 -2.13
N THR A 232 -5.87 -16.35 -3.26
CA THR A 232 -6.09 -15.45 -4.40
C THR A 232 -5.93 -16.20 -5.72
N PRO A 233 -6.41 -15.68 -6.86
CA PRO A 233 -6.20 -16.29 -8.18
C PRO A 233 -4.74 -16.53 -8.53
N LEU A 234 -3.81 -15.78 -7.96
CA LEU A 234 -2.36 -15.97 -8.15
C LEU A 234 -1.89 -17.36 -7.72
N ILE A 235 -2.57 -18.01 -6.78
CA ILE A 235 -2.15 -19.29 -6.21
C ILE A 235 -2.41 -20.44 -7.20
N PRO A 236 -3.66 -20.71 -7.63
CA PRO A 236 -3.91 -21.78 -8.62
C PRO A 236 -3.34 -21.48 -10.00
N SER A 237 -3.05 -20.21 -10.33
CA SER A 237 -2.37 -19.88 -11.59
C SER A 237 -0.85 -20.09 -11.56
N SER A 238 -0.27 -20.31 -10.38
CA SER A 238 1.19 -20.44 -10.20
C SER A 238 1.63 -21.82 -9.73
N PHE A 239 0.79 -22.56 -9.03
CA PHE A 239 1.16 -23.82 -8.38
C PHE A 239 0.33 -24.99 -8.90
N SER A 240 0.89 -26.21 -8.78
CA SER A 240 0.16 -27.44 -9.08
C SER A 240 -0.96 -27.72 -8.08
N GLU A 241 -1.91 -28.60 -8.45
CA GLU A 241 -3.05 -28.95 -7.59
C GLU A 241 -2.60 -29.47 -6.22
N GLU A 242 -1.53 -30.27 -6.15
CA GLU A 242 -1.00 -30.82 -4.89
C GLU A 242 -0.47 -29.71 -3.97
N LYS A 243 0.22 -28.69 -4.53
CA LYS A 243 0.72 -27.56 -3.75
C LYS A 243 -0.39 -26.60 -3.31
N VAL A 244 -1.48 -26.55 -4.07
CA VAL A 244 -2.68 -25.77 -3.73
C VAL A 244 -3.43 -26.42 -2.57
N ASP A 245 -3.52 -27.76 -2.52
CA ASP A 245 -4.19 -28.51 -1.44
C ASP A 245 -3.57 -28.22 -0.06
N GLU A 246 -2.23 -28.12 -0.01
CA GLU A 246 -1.47 -27.86 1.22
C GLU A 246 -1.25 -26.36 1.51
N PHE A 247 -1.83 -25.48 0.68
CA PHE A 247 -1.51 -24.04 0.74
C PHE A 247 -2.00 -23.38 2.02
N GLY A 248 -1.07 -22.83 2.79
CA GLY A 248 -1.35 -22.11 4.03
C GLY A 248 -1.43 -22.98 5.28
N GLU A 249 -1.28 -24.30 5.21
CA GLU A 249 -1.28 -25.17 6.38
C GLU A 249 -0.07 -24.97 7.30
N ASN A 250 1.05 -24.51 6.74
CA ASN A 250 2.32 -24.39 7.45
C ASN A 250 2.47 -23.11 8.29
N VAL A 251 1.45 -22.23 8.34
CA VAL A 251 1.47 -21.09 9.25
C VAL A 251 0.83 -21.43 10.59
N PRO A 252 1.15 -20.74 11.70
CA PRO A 252 0.60 -21.05 13.02
C PRO A 252 -0.94 -21.10 13.10
N MET A 253 -1.65 -20.30 12.27
CA MET A 253 -3.11 -20.34 12.19
C MET A 253 -3.65 -21.53 11.38
N GLY A 254 -2.80 -22.33 10.71
CA GLY A 254 -3.14 -23.57 10.01
C GLY A 254 -4.08 -23.41 8.81
N ARG A 255 -4.12 -22.22 8.21
CA ARG A 255 -4.93 -21.92 7.02
C ARG A 255 -4.37 -20.75 6.24
N PRO A 256 -4.68 -20.62 4.94
CA PRO A 256 -4.44 -19.37 4.23
C PRO A 256 -5.32 -18.24 4.81
N GLY A 257 -4.84 -17.02 4.67
CA GLY A 257 -5.64 -15.83 4.94
C GLY A 257 -6.57 -15.51 3.76
N GLU A 258 -7.64 -14.79 4.05
CA GLU A 258 -8.54 -14.26 3.05
C GLU A 258 -8.11 -12.85 2.60
N PRO A 259 -8.32 -12.45 1.34
CA PRO A 259 -8.00 -11.10 0.86
C PRO A 259 -8.57 -9.98 1.75
N LYS A 260 -9.79 -10.14 2.27
CA LYS A 260 -10.43 -9.18 3.17
C LYS A 260 -9.69 -8.99 4.50
N GLU A 261 -9.00 -10.03 5.00
CA GLU A 261 -8.21 -9.95 6.24
C GLU A 261 -6.94 -9.11 6.03
N VAL A 262 -6.43 -9.08 4.80
CA VAL A 262 -5.28 -8.27 4.40
C VAL A 262 -5.69 -6.83 4.12
N ALA A 263 -6.85 -6.61 3.50
CA ALA A 263 -7.34 -5.30 3.10
C ALA A 263 -7.46 -4.31 4.26
N ALA A 264 -7.75 -4.78 5.49
CA ALA A 264 -7.81 -3.96 6.69
C ALA A 264 -6.49 -3.21 6.97
N CYS A 265 -5.34 -3.85 6.68
CA CYS A 265 -4.02 -3.22 6.81
C CYS A 265 -3.86 -2.02 5.85
N TYR A 266 -4.39 -2.12 4.63
CA TYR A 266 -4.33 -1.03 3.65
C TYR A 266 -5.21 0.14 4.06
N VAL A 267 -6.42 -0.12 4.58
CA VAL A 267 -7.31 0.94 5.12
C VAL A 267 -6.59 1.68 6.25
N PHE A 268 -6.00 0.96 7.20
CA PHE A 268 -5.25 1.54 8.29
C PHE A 268 -4.08 2.41 7.77
N LEU A 269 -3.25 1.89 6.87
CA LEU A 269 -2.09 2.60 6.33
C LEU A 269 -2.48 3.78 5.42
N ALA A 270 -3.63 3.75 4.79
CA ALA A 270 -4.14 4.84 3.96
C ALA A 270 -4.82 5.96 4.77
N SER A 271 -5.30 5.67 5.97
CA SER A 271 -6.06 6.60 6.82
C SER A 271 -5.19 7.40 7.79
N GLU A 272 -5.80 8.34 8.50
CA GLU A 272 -5.17 9.11 9.56
C GLU A 272 -4.81 8.27 10.80
N ASP A 273 -5.37 7.06 10.94
CA ASP A 273 -5.04 6.13 12.03
C ASP A 273 -3.55 5.77 12.04
N SER A 274 -2.88 5.86 10.88
CA SER A 274 -1.45 5.63 10.72
C SER A 274 -0.65 6.92 10.48
N SER A 275 -1.15 8.07 10.97
CA SER A 275 -0.54 9.39 10.72
C SER A 275 0.92 9.51 11.18
N TYR A 276 1.33 8.71 12.18
CA TYR A 276 2.71 8.67 12.68
C TYR A 276 3.51 7.46 12.15
N MET A 277 3.06 6.82 11.05
CA MET A 277 3.73 5.68 10.45
C MET A 277 4.20 6.00 9.03
N THR A 278 5.52 5.85 8.78
CA THR A 278 6.10 5.87 7.44
C THR A 278 7.33 4.96 7.39
N GLY A 279 7.56 4.28 6.28
CA GLY A 279 8.65 3.32 6.11
C GLY A 279 8.42 1.96 6.81
N GLN A 280 7.21 1.71 7.30
CA GLN A 280 6.87 0.51 8.08
C GLN A 280 6.12 -0.53 7.26
N PHE A 281 6.15 -1.79 7.71
CA PHE A 281 5.42 -2.90 7.11
C PHE A 281 4.50 -3.57 8.12
N LEU A 282 3.28 -3.89 7.69
CA LEU A 282 2.35 -4.76 8.41
C LEU A 282 2.41 -6.17 7.83
N HIS A 283 2.40 -7.18 8.69
CA HIS A 283 2.56 -8.59 8.32
C HIS A 283 1.32 -9.42 8.65
N PRO A 284 0.22 -9.35 7.86
CA PRO A 284 -0.93 -10.26 8.00
C PRO A 284 -0.54 -11.63 7.40
N ASN A 285 0.04 -12.53 8.21
CA ASN A 285 0.75 -13.72 7.75
C ASN A 285 0.38 -15.03 8.47
N GLY A 286 -0.70 -15.03 9.25
CA GLY A 286 -1.14 -16.23 9.96
C GLY A 286 -0.29 -16.61 11.18
N GLY A 287 0.52 -15.67 11.70
CA GLY A 287 1.29 -15.83 12.94
C GLY A 287 2.76 -16.21 12.73
N GLU A 288 3.26 -16.22 11.50
CA GLU A 288 4.69 -16.41 11.21
C GLU A 288 5.52 -15.26 11.79
N ILE A 289 6.53 -15.58 12.62
CA ILE A 289 7.44 -14.58 13.19
C ILE A 289 8.46 -14.16 12.15
N ILE A 290 8.50 -12.88 11.86
CA ILE A 290 9.40 -12.28 10.88
C ILE A 290 10.26 -11.22 11.54
N ASN A 291 11.57 -11.36 11.41
CA ASN A 291 12.53 -10.33 11.81
C ASN A 291 12.61 -9.28 10.70
N THR A 292 12.34 -8.02 11.03
CA THR A 292 12.34 -6.89 10.09
C THR A 292 13.57 -5.99 10.25
#